data_a741ffba27b304cc0c3ab42001e9d114
#
_entry.id   a741ffba27b304cc0c3ab42001e9d114
#
_cell.length_a   1.000
_cell.length_b   1.000
_cell.length_c   1.000
_cell.angle_alpha   90.00
_cell.angle_beta   90.00
_cell.angle_gamma   90.00
#
_symmetry.space_group_name_H-M   'P 1'
#
loop_
_entity.id
_entity.type
_entity.pdbx_description
1 polymer ?
#
loop_
_entity_poly.entity_id
_entity_poly.type
_entity_poly.pdbx_seq_one_letter_code
_entity_poly.pdbx_strand_id
1 'polypeptide(L)'
;MVKKFAAGFAAAAGVCLTIILISQENWLILCFWGVFLTAMVFLWLWRREAYMKELGDISGCLDDLLRKRNSGQKTVAEETVGDDGAETGGDEKQDFLYSPAIYDGAGTDTLAGKIFFQIQRAEQMYSGTESLLEKERDGIRRLLAELAHQLRTPLANLETYFALLEDDGIGEEDKKAYLGAMEQSEKKLSFLIEKFIVAARLENRIIQIRKSDTDLKETVAQAVFQVYKKADEKNINIVVQEQRLEKKVPHDRNWLCEAVYNLLDNSIKYSPGGSGITVTLSSDDMFAEIRVEDSGTGIEEGEENQIFQLYYRGKNVSGQEGYGMGLFITREIVLKHDGFIKVKRKKKGLIFSIILPRAV
;
A
#
# COMPACT_ATOMS: atom_id res chain seq x y z
N MET A 1 12.03 33.16 19.90
CA MET A 1 11.49 34.53 19.77
C MET A 1 11.96 35.49 20.85
N VAL A 2 11.97 35.11 22.14
CA VAL A 2 12.39 35.97 23.29
C VAL A 2 13.80 36.54 23.15
N LYS A 3 14.80 35.75 22.69
CA LYS A 3 16.21 36.25 22.53
C LYS A 3 16.35 37.31 21.42
N LYS A 4 15.57 37.27 20.37
CA LYS A 4 15.59 38.30 19.31
C LYS A 4 14.92 39.60 19.77
N PHE A 5 13.90 39.51 20.62
CA PHE A 5 13.23 40.68 21.21
C PHE A 5 14.11 41.36 22.26
N ALA A 6 14.81 40.60 23.10
CA ALA A 6 15.76 41.12 24.08
C ALA A 6 16.94 41.82 23.39
N ALA A 7 17.46 41.28 22.30
CA ALA A 7 18.51 41.92 21.51
C ALA A 7 18.04 43.22 20.84
N GLY A 8 16.82 43.25 20.29
CA GLY A 8 16.22 44.46 19.74
C GLY A 8 15.98 45.55 20.78
N PHE A 9 15.56 45.17 21.99
CA PHE A 9 15.34 46.07 23.11
C PHE A 9 16.66 46.65 23.63
N ALA A 10 17.72 45.85 23.75
CA ALA A 10 19.04 46.30 24.13
C ALA A 10 19.65 47.29 23.11
N ALA A 11 19.45 47.01 21.81
CA ALA A 11 19.88 47.90 20.75
C ALA A 11 19.11 49.25 20.76
N ALA A 12 17.79 49.24 20.95
CA ALA A 12 16.98 50.44 21.07
C ALA A 12 17.34 51.26 22.31
N ALA A 13 17.57 50.61 23.45
CA ALA A 13 18.04 51.28 24.69
C ALA A 13 19.42 51.92 24.50
N GLY A 14 20.34 51.28 23.78
CA GLY A 14 21.66 51.80 23.46
C GLY A 14 21.58 53.07 22.57
N VAL A 15 20.72 53.06 21.54
CA VAL A 15 20.49 54.23 20.68
C VAL A 15 19.86 55.38 21.46
N CYS A 16 18.90 55.12 22.34
CA CYS A 16 18.32 56.16 23.21
C CYS A 16 19.36 56.76 24.16
N LEU A 17 20.26 55.97 24.75
CA LEU A 17 21.32 56.43 25.64
C LEU A 17 22.31 57.36 24.91
N THR A 18 22.67 57.08 23.67
CA THR A 18 23.55 57.89 22.84
C THR A 18 22.88 59.21 22.43
N ILE A 19 21.57 59.22 22.15
CA ILE A 19 20.82 60.47 21.84
C ILE A 19 20.72 61.35 23.10
N ILE A 20 20.53 60.78 24.27
CA ILE A 20 20.45 61.50 25.55
C ILE A 20 21.80 62.17 25.92
N LEU A 21 22.94 61.52 25.63
CA LEU A 21 24.27 62.06 25.85
C LEU A 21 24.61 63.22 24.94
N ILE A 22 23.95 63.42 23.82
CA ILE A 22 24.20 64.49 22.82
C ILE A 22 23.34 65.74 23.06
N SER A 23 22.23 65.65 23.84
CA SER A 23 21.29 66.76 24.04
C SER A 23 21.22 67.22 25.53
N GLN A 24 22.07 68.17 25.91
CA GLN A 24 22.08 68.72 27.26
C GLN A 24 20.91 69.63 27.64
N GLU A 25 19.91 69.89 26.79
CA GLU A 25 18.87 70.91 27.07
C GLU A 25 17.41 70.55 26.98
N ASN A 26 17.04 69.30 26.72
CA ASN A 26 15.61 68.91 26.45
C ASN A 26 15.02 67.95 27.48
N TRP A 27 14.73 68.49 28.69
CA TRP A 27 14.08 67.73 29.78
C TRP A 27 12.72 67.15 29.40
N LEU A 28 11.96 67.82 28.54
CA LEU A 28 10.67 67.35 28.05
C LEU A 28 10.76 66.07 27.20
N ILE A 29 11.83 65.92 26.42
CA ILE A 29 12.06 64.72 25.59
C ILE A 29 12.38 63.52 26.46
N LEU A 30 13.14 63.69 27.55
CA LEU A 30 13.46 62.68 28.54
C LEU A 30 12.19 62.17 29.27
N CYS A 31 11.29 63.07 29.65
CA CYS A 31 10.02 62.73 30.29
C CYS A 31 9.12 61.95 29.30
N PHE A 32 9.04 62.36 28.02
CA PHE A 32 8.24 61.65 27.00
C PHE A 32 8.76 60.24 26.75
N TRP A 33 10.07 60.06 26.64
CA TRP A 33 10.66 58.71 26.47
C TRP A 33 10.50 57.86 27.73
N GLY A 34 10.56 58.41 28.93
CA GLY A 34 10.28 57.71 30.18
C GLY A 34 8.85 57.17 30.22
N VAL A 35 7.84 57.99 29.87
CA VAL A 35 6.44 57.62 29.82
C VAL A 35 6.20 56.57 28.71
N PHE A 36 6.83 56.75 27.55
CA PHE A 36 6.72 55.78 26.45
C PHE A 36 7.31 54.42 26.81
N LEU A 37 8.48 54.35 27.44
CA LEU A 37 9.09 53.11 27.90
C LEU A 37 8.25 52.41 28.98
N THR A 38 7.71 53.17 29.94
CA THR A 38 6.81 52.57 30.97
C THR A 38 5.53 52.04 30.38
N ALA A 39 4.94 52.73 29.40
CA ALA A 39 3.77 52.25 28.66
C ALA A 39 4.07 50.97 27.84
N MET A 40 5.22 50.93 27.19
CA MET A 40 5.66 49.70 26.44
C MET A 40 5.92 48.51 27.37
N VAL A 41 6.53 48.74 28.53
CA VAL A 41 6.75 47.70 29.56
C VAL A 41 5.41 47.20 30.10
N PHE A 42 4.49 48.12 30.38
CA PHE A 42 3.15 47.77 30.85
C PHE A 42 2.37 46.96 29.80
N LEU A 43 2.37 47.39 28.55
CA LEU A 43 1.77 46.64 27.43
C LEU A 43 2.40 45.26 27.26
N TRP A 44 3.73 45.16 27.44
CA TRP A 44 4.45 43.89 27.35
C TRP A 44 4.09 42.94 28.49
N LEU A 45 4.00 43.46 29.73
CA LEU A 45 3.59 42.68 30.91
C LEU A 45 2.15 42.22 30.79
N TRP A 46 1.23 43.10 30.38
CA TRP A 46 -0.18 42.76 30.18
C TRP A 46 -0.36 41.69 29.09
N ARG A 47 0.35 41.81 27.99
CA ARG A 47 0.35 40.82 26.90
C ARG A 47 0.98 39.49 27.35
N ARG A 48 2.00 39.55 28.20
CA ARG A 48 2.64 38.37 28.78
C ARG A 48 1.69 37.58 29.68
N GLU A 49 0.88 38.22 30.50
CA GLU A 49 -0.11 37.54 31.34
C GLU A 49 -1.18 36.85 30.48
N ALA A 50 -1.67 37.49 29.43
CA ALA A 50 -2.59 36.88 28.49
C ALA A 50 -1.99 35.62 27.82
N TYR A 51 -0.73 35.71 27.37
CA TYR A 51 -0.02 34.53 26.80
C TYR A 51 0.21 33.41 27.83
N MET A 52 0.53 33.76 29.07
CA MET A 52 0.75 32.74 30.13
C MET A 52 -0.53 32.01 30.50
N LYS A 53 -1.68 32.70 30.45
CA LYS A 53 -3.00 32.09 30.66
C LYS A 53 -3.36 31.14 29.50
N GLU A 54 -3.18 31.53 28.25
CA GLU A 54 -3.37 30.67 27.08
C GLU A 54 -2.44 29.44 27.10
N LEU A 55 -1.18 29.60 27.52
CA LEU A 55 -0.23 28.49 27.70
C LEU A 55 -0.67 27.53 28.82
N GLY A 56 -1.24 28.06 29.90
CA GLY A 56 -1.80 27.24 30.98
C GLY A 56 -2.98 26.41 30.55
N ASP A 57 -3.88 26.97 29.74
CA ASP A 57 -5.03 26.28 29.18
C ASP A 57 -4.62 25.16 28.20
N ILE A 58 -3.58 25.41 27.39
CA ILE A 58 -2.99 24.40 26.47
C ILE A 58 -2.33 23.27 27.28
N SER A 59 -1.57 23.59 28.33
CA SER A 59 -0.92 22.59 29.18
C SER A 59 -1.96 21.71 29.90
N GLY A 60 -3.05 22.30 30.40
CA GLY A 60 -4.15 21.55 31.00
C GLY A 60 -4.84 20.59 30.04
N CYS A 61 -5.11 21.04 28.80
CA CYS A 61 -5.66 20.19 27.75
C CYS A 61 -4.71 19.04 27.37
N LEU A 62 -3.40 19.29 27.30
CA LEU A 62 -2.39 18.28 27.00
C LEU A 62 -2.30 17.22 28.10
N ASP A 63 -2.34 17.64 29.38
CA ASP A 63 -2.35 16.75 30.52
C ASP A 63 -3.60 15.88 30.59
N ASP A 64 -4.77 16.41 30.21
CA ASP A 64 -6.01 15.66 30.13
C ASP A 64 -5.99 14.61 29.00
N LEU A 65 -5.42 14.94 27.85
CA LEU A 65 -5.21 14.00 26.74
C LEU A 65 -4.25 12.87 27.12
N LEU A 66 -3.15 13.19 27.79
CA LEU A 66 -2.18 12.20 28.27
C LEU A 66 -2.77 11.27 29.35
N ARG A 67 -3.63 11.80 30.24
CA ARG A 67 -4.34 10.99 31.24
C ARG A 67 -5.35 10.04 30.59
N LYS A 68 -6.13 10.49 29.61
CA LYS A 68 -7.07 9.65 28.86
C LYS A 68 -6.37 8.54 28.10
N ARG A 69 -5.20 8.82 27.49
CA ARG A 69 -4.39 7.81 26.80
C ARG A 69 -3.88 6.73 27.75
N ASN A 70 -3.39 7.11 28.93
CA ASN A 70 -2.88 6.17 29.92
C ASN A 70 -4.01 5.35 30.59
N SER A 71 -5.23 5.86 30.71
CA SER A 71 -6.37 5.09 31.19
C SER A 71 -6.91 4.11 30.14
N GLY A 72 -6.91 4.47 28.86
CA GLY A 72 -7.28 3.57 27.77
C GLY A 72 -6.30 2.41 27.58
N GLN A 73 -5.00 2.60 27.81
CA GLN A 73 -4.01 1.52 27.76
C GLN A 73 -4.10 0.56 28.97
N LYS A 74 -4.57 1.02 30.13
CA LYS A 74 -4.76 0.13 31.30
C LYS A 74 -5.96 -0.80 31.14
N THR A 75 -7.07 -0.33 30.54
CA THR A 75 -8.23 -1.18 30.27
C THR A 75 -7.95 -2.29 29.25
N VAL A 76 -7.12 -2.03 28.25
CA VAL A 76 -6.72 -3.06 27.25
C VAL A 76 -5.75 -4.10 27.85
N ALA A 77 -4.95 -3.72 28.85
CA ALA A 77 -4.01 -4.65 29.52
C ALA A 77 -4.68 -5.54 30.58
N GLU A 78 -5.83 -5.13 31.16
CA GLU A 78 -6.58 -5.93 32.14
C GLU A 78 -7.58 -6.90 31.49
N GLU A 79 -8.05 -6.64 30.24
CA GLU A 79 -8.93 -7.55 29.50
C GLU A 79 -8.21 -8.75 28.85
N THR A 80 -6.88 -8.79 28.84
CA THR A 80 -6.11 -9.92 28.28
C THR A 80 -5.78 -11.03 29.29
N VAL A 81 -6.26 -10.94 30.53
CA VAL A 81 -6.07 -11.98 31.57
C VAL A 81 -7.42 -12.34 32.18
N GLY A 82 -8.26 -13.04 31.43
CA GLY A 82 -9.54 -13.56 31.92
C GLY A 82 -10.23 -14.39 30.86
N ASP A 83 -10.04 -15.63 31.00
CA ASP A 83 -10.66 -16.88 30.57
C ASP A 83 -12.12 -16.80 30.03
N ASP A 84 -12.29 -17.61 28.96
CA ASP A 84 -13.48 -18.32 28.47
C ASP A 84 -14.84 -17.62 28.27
N GLY A 85 -15.21 -17.60 26.99
CA GLY A 85 -16.56 -17.96 26.51
C GLY A 85 -17.60 -16.85 26.48
N ALA A 86 -17.81 -16.27 25.33
CA ALA A 86 -19.11 -16.12 24.66
C ALA A 86 -19.06 -15.14 23.50
N GLU A 87 -19.41 -15.64 22.34
CA GLU A 87 -19.77 -14.84 21.15
C GLU A 87 -20.94 -13.93 21.45
N THR A 88 -20.81 -12.64 21.16
CA THR A 88 -21.87 -11.81 20.57
C THR A 88 -21.29 -10.50 20.03
N GLY A 89 -21.39 -10.34 18.79
CA GLY A 89 -21.90 -9.29 17.96
C GLY A 89 -21.41 -7.86 18.15
N GLY A 90 -20.80 -7.29 17.10
CA GLY A 90 -21.25 -6.03 16.53
C GLY A 90 -20.60 -4.75 17.03
N ASP A 91 -19.80 -4.15 16.16
CA ASP A 91 -19.76 -2.69 15.88
C ASP A 91 -19.98 -1.68 17.04
N GLU A 92 -19.10 -1.65 18.03
CA GLU A 92 -19.14 -0.57 19.03
C GLU A 92 -17.79 0.15 19.27
N LYS A 93 -16.81 0.03 18.36
CA LYS A 93 -15.49 0.69 18.54
C LYS A 93 -15.30 2.02 17.83
N GLN A 94 -16.31 2.58 17.18
CA GLN A 94 -16.18 3.84 16.42
C GLN A 94 -16.84 5.07 17.05
N ASP A 95 -17.66 4.94 18.09
CA ASP A 95 -18.48 6.07 18.60
C ASP A 95 -17.88 6.81 19.82
N PHE A 96 -16.69 6.43 20.33
CA PHE A 96 -16.15 7.07 21.55
C PHE A 96 -15.34 8.36 21.31
N LEU A 97 -15.17 8.81 20.07
CA LEU A 97 -14.40 10.00 19.72
C LEU A 97 -15.24 11.25 19.42
N TYR A 98 -16.56 11.13 19.47
CA TYR A 98 -17.46 12.26 19.24
C TYR A 98 -18.31 12.57 20.50
N SER A 99 -17.67 13.12 21.54
CA SER A 99 -18.42 13.75 22.61
C SER A 99 -18.49 15.26 22.33
N PRO A 100 -19.67 15.82 22.01
CA PRO A 100 -19.86 17.26 21.77
C PRO A 100 -19.59 18.13 23.00
N ALA A 101 -19.44 17.53 24.17
CA ALA A 101 -19.33 18.23 25.45
C ALA A 101 -18.01 18.98 25.70
N ILE A 102 -16.98 18.79 24.88
CA ILE A 102 -15.70 19.49 24.99
C ILE A 102 -15.67 20.77 24.14
N TYR A 103 -16.68 20.98 23.30
CA TYR A 103 -16.71 22.08 22.31
C TYR A 103 -17.24 23.41 22.86
N ASP A 104 -17.78 23.45 24.09
CA ASP A 104 -18.55 24.60 24.59
C ASP A 104 -17.68 25.69 25.26
N GLY A 105 -16.36 25.56 25.30
CA GLY A 105 -15.50 26.50 26.02
C GLY A 105 -14.39 27.20 25.23
N ALA A 106 -13.97 26.67 24.09
CA ALA A 106 -12.90 27.27 23.29
C ALA A 106 -13.44 27.66 21.91
N GLY A 107 -13.80 28.91 21.70
CA GLY A 107 -14.17 29.42 20.38
C GLY A 107 -13.11 29.06 19.36
N THR A 108 -13.52 28.56 18.19
CA THR A 108 -12.64 28.11 17.07
C THR A 108 -11.65 29.18 16.60
N ASP A 109 -11.79 30.41 17.04
CA ASP A 109 -10.91 31.55 16.69
C ASP A 109 -9.79 31.81 17.69
N THR A 110 -9.73 31.07 18.82
CA THR A 110 -8.63 31.20 19.78
C THR A 110 -7.41 30.41 19.31
N LEU A 111 -6.20 30.89 19.69
CA LEU A 111 -4.94 30.18 19.41
C LEU A 111 -4.98 28.75 19.97
N ALA A 112 -5.58 28.55 21.13
CA ALA A 112 -5.76 27.24 21.76
C ALA A 112 -6.65 26.32 20.93
N GLY A 113 -7.77 26.79 20.38
CA GLY A 113 -8.63 26.02 19.49
C GLY A 113 -7.94 25.58 18.20
N LYS A 114 -7.13 26.46 17.60
CA LYS A 114 -6.34 26.13 16.40
C LYS A 114 -5.28 25.08 16.69
N ILE A 115 -4.57 25.18 17.81
CA ILE A 115 -3.55 24.20 18.21
C ILE A 115 -4.23 22.85 18.53
N PHE A 116 -5.34 22.83 19.24
CA PHE A 116 -6.10 21.61 19.53
C PHE A 116 -6.56 20.91 18.25
N PHE A 117 -7.11 21.65 17.31
CA PHE A 117 -7.52 21.10 16.00
C PHE A 117 -6.33 20.51 15.22
N GLN A 118 -5.15 21.17 15.26
CA GLN A 118 -3.95 20.65 14.62
C GLN A 118 -3.41 19.39 15.30
N ILE A 119 -3.48 19.31 16.63
CA ILE A 119 -3.11 18.11 17.39
C ILE A 119 -4.06 16.95 17.05
N GLN A 120 -5.38 17.16 17.06
CA GLN A 120 -6.34 16.13 16.66
C GLN A 120 -6.12 15.64 15.22
N ARG A 121 -5.87 16.56 14.30
CA ARG A 121 -5.57 16.20 12.91
C ARG A 121 -4.27 15.40 12.80
N ALA A 122 -3.25 15.76 13.56
CA ALA A 122 -1.99 15.03 13.62
C ALA A 122 -2.18 13.62 14.23
N GLU A 123 -2.99 13.48 15.27
CA GLU A 123 -3.33 12.18 15.87
C GLU A 123 -4.12 11.29 14.92
N GLN A 124 -5.10 11.83 14.19
CA GLN A 124 -5.84 11.08 13.17
C GLN A 124 -4.94 10.64 12.02
N MET A 125 -4.03 11.50 11.58
CA MET A 125 -3.02 11.14 10.57
C MET A 125 -2.06 10.07 11.09
N TYR A 126 -1.64 10.17 12.34
CA TYR A 126 -0.72 9.22 12.97
C TYR A 126 -1.39 7.85 13.17
N SER A 127 -2.60 7.80 13.72
CA SER A 127 -3.37 6.55 13.89
C SER A 127 -3.71 5.89 12.56
N GLY A 128 -4.03 6.69 11.52
CA GLY A 128 -4.20 6.19 10.16
C GLY A 128 -2.93 5.57 9.59
N THR A 129 -1.78 6.21 9.83
CA THR A 129 -0.47 5.71 9.38
C THR A 129 -0.07 4.43 10.12
N GLU A 130 -0.31 4.37 11.44
CA GLU A 130 -0.04 3.20 12.27
C GLU A 130 -0.89 2.00 11.83
N SER A 131 -2.18 2.20 11.60
CA SER A 131 -3.08 1.17 11.06
C SER A 131 -2.66 0.67 9.67
N LEU A 132 -2.16 1.57 8.80
CA LEU A 132 -1.63 1.18 7.50
C LEU A 132 -0.34 0.35 7.64
N LEU A 133 0.58 0.75 8.52
CA LEU A 133 1.82 0.02 8.81
C LEU A 133 1.55 -1.36 9.42
N GLU A 134 0.57 -1.47 10.31
CA GLU A 134 0.15 -2.76 10.87
C GLU A 134 -0.42 -3.68 9.80
N LYS A 135 -1.30 -3.18 8.94
CA LYS A 135 -1.85 -3.95 7.81
C LYS A 135 -0.76 -4.41 6.85
N GLU A 136 0.20 -3.54 6.54
CA GLU A 136 1.35 -3.85 5.69
C GLU A 136 2.25 -4.92 6.34
N ARG A 137 2.56 -4.77 7.63
CA ARG A 137 3.33 -5.77 8.41
C ARG A 137 2.63 -7.13 8.46
N ASP A 138 1.33 -7.16 8.69
CA ASP A 138 0.56 -8.39 8.74
C ASP A 138 0.39 -9.03 7.34
N GLY A 139 0.36 -8.21 6.29
CA GLY A 139 0.47 -8.67 4.90
C GLY A 139 1.78 -9.42 4.67
N ILE A 140 2.91 -8.80 5.01
CA ILE A 140 4.25 -9.39 4.88
C ILE A 140 4.37 -10.69 5.72
N ARG A 141 3.86 -10.71 6.95
CA ARG A 141 3.89 -11.91 7.80
C ARG A 141 3.13 -13.08 7.17
N ARG A 142 1.92 -12.82 6.66
CA ARG A 142 1.13 -13.84 5.96
C ARG A 142 1.85 -14.35 4.72
N LEU A 143 2.43 -13.45 3.95
CA LEU A 143 3.20 -13.77 2.75
C LEU A 143 4.40 -14.65 3.07
N LEU A 144 5.17 -14.34 4.13
CA LEU A 144 6.31 -15.14 4.58
C LEU A 144 5.89 -16.52 5.10
N ALA A 145 4.80 -16.60 5.86
CA ALA A 145 4.29 -17.88 6.40
C ALA A 145 3.83 -18.81 5.27
N GLU A 146 3.12 -18.29 4.28
CA GLU A 146 2.68 -19.07 3.13
C GLU A 146 3.84 -19.50 2.24
N LEU A 147 4.81 -18.61 2.00
CA LEU A 147 6.04 -18.98 1.28
C LEU A 147 6.75 -20.14 1.97
N ALA A 148 6.96 -20.03 3.29
CA ALA A 148 7.62 -21.09 4.05
C ALA A 148 6.88 -22.44 3.92
N HIS A 149 5.54 -22.39 3.89
CA HIS A 149 4.72 -23.60 3.69
C HIS A 149 4.90 -24.17 2.28
N GLN A 150 4.86 -23.32 1.25
CA GLN A 150 4.99 -23.74 -0.15
C GLN A 150 6.42 -24.22 -0.51
N LEU A 151 7.46 -23.70 0.16
CA LEU A 151 8.84 -24.15 -0.04
C LEU A 151 9.12 -25.48 0.69
N ARG A 152 8.48 -25.75 1.82
CA ARG A 152 8.71 -26.97 2.62
C ARG A 152 8.42 -28.24 1.82
N THR A 153 7.34 -28.27 1.05
CA THR A 153 6.95 -29.48 0.30
C THR A 153 7.98 -29.88 -0.77
N PRO A 154 8.40 -29.02 -1.72
CA PRO A 154 9.40 -29.40 -2.70
C PRO A 154 10.77 -29.69 -2.07
N LEU A 155 11.12 -29.02 -0.95
CA LEU A 155 12.34 -29.32 -0.20
C LEU A 155 12.31 -30.72 0.42
N ALA A 156 11.21 -31.06 1.11
CA ALA A 156 11.04 -32.40 1.67
C ALA A 156 11.04 -33.49 0.60
N ASN A 157 10.50 -33.21 -0.60
CA ASN A 157 10.58 -34.13 -1.71
C ASN A 157 12.04 -34.34 -2.17
N LEU A 158 12.83 -33.26 -2.29
CA LEU A 158 14.24 -33.36 -2.61
C LEU A 158 15.00 -34.21 -1.59
N GLU A 159 14.80 -33.97 -0.29
CA GLU A 159 15.42 -34.73 0.79
C GLU A 159 15.05 -36.22 0.71
N THR A 160 13.76 -36.51 0.44
CA THR A 160 13.28 -37.90 0.29
C THR A 160 13.91 -38.61 -0.90
N TYR A 161 13.93 -37.98 -2.06
CA TYR A 161 14.54 -38.61 -3.26
C TYR A 161 16.05 -38.72 -3.12
N PHE A 162 16.70 -37.80 -2.41
CA PHE A 162 18.12 -37.89 -2.11
C PHE A 162 18.42 -39.10 -1.23
N ALA A 163 17.68 -39.30 -0.16
CA ALA A 163 17.81 -40.46 0.71
C ALA A 163 17.51 -41.78 -0.01
N LEU A 164 16.56 -41.80 -0.93
CA LEU A 164 16.26 -42.98 -1.76
C LEU A 164 17.41 -43.31 -2.73
N LEU A 165 18.11 -42.30 -3.25
CA LEU A 165 19.25 -42.50 -4.18
C LEU A 165 20.53 -42.98 -3.48
N GLU A 166 20.62 -42.90 -2.13
CA GLU A 166 21.73 -43.42 -1.35
C GLU A 166 21.64 -44.96 -1.11
N ASP A 167 20.52 -45.60 -1.47
CA ASP A 167 20.37 -47.05 -1.38
C ASP A 167 21.05 -47.73 -2.56
N ASP A 168 22.09 -48.53 -2.33
CA ASP A 168 22.89 -49.26 -3.34
C ASP A 168 22.06 -50.31 -4.11
N GLY A 169 20.82 -50.67 -3.66
CA GLY A 169 19.95 -51.67 -4.24
C GLY A 169 19.00 -51.15 -5.35
N ILE A 170 19.03 -49.85 -5.69
CA ILE A 170 18.06 -49.24 -6.61
C ILE A 170 18.35 -49.56 -8.06
N GLY A 171 17.27 -49.95 -8.81
CA GLY A 171 17.33 -50.15 -10.24
C GLY A 171 17.57 -48.84 -11.03
N GLU A 172 18.19 -48.93 -12.20
CA GLU A 172 18.52 -47.78 -13.05
C GLU A 172 17.24 -46.99 -13.50
N GLU A 173 16.08 -47.67 -13.64
CA GLU A 173 14.80 -47.03 -13.96
C GLU A 173 14.29 -46.15 -12.80
N ASP A 174 14.35 -46.66 -11.59
CA ASP A 174 13.95 -45.94 -10.37
C ASP A 174 14.86 -44.73 -10.13
N LYS A 175 16.16 -44.93 -10.30
CA LYS A 175 17.16 -43.87 -10.22
C LYS A 175 16.88 -42.72 -11.18
N LYS A 176 16.53 -43.04 -12.43
CA LYS A 176 16.15 -42.04 -13.44
C LYS A 176 14.84 -41.33 -13.08
N ALA A 177 13.87 -42.08 -12.53
CA ALA A 177 12.60 -41.51 -12.08
C ALA A 177 12.81 -40.52 -10.90
N TYR A 178 13.63 -40.88 -9.91
CA TYR A 178 13.95 -40.02 -8.76
C TYR A 178 14.71 -38.77 -9.16
N LEU A 179 15.70 -38.88 -10.06
CA LEU A 179 16.40 -37.72 -10.61
C LEU A 179 15.44 -36.78 -11.35
N GLY A 180 14.52 -37.31 -12.14
CA GLY A 180 13.48 -36.52 -12.81
C GLY A 180 12.56 -35.78 -11.83
N ALA A 181 12.16 -36.46 -10.74
CA ALA A 181 11.33 -35.85 -9.69
C ALA A 181 12.09 -34.77 -8.90
N MET A 182 13.40 -34.96 -8.68
CA MET A 182 14.27 -33.94 -8.08
C MET A 182 14.38 -32.69 -8.98
N GLU A 183 14.60 -32.88 -10.29
CA GLU A 183 14.63 -31.78 -11.25
C GLU A 183 13.33 -30.99 -11.26
N GLN A 184 12.17 -31.67 -11.19
CA GLN A 184 10.86 -31.00 -11.05
C GLN A 184 10.75 -30.20 -9.76
N SER A 185 11.22 -30.74 -8.63
CA SER A 185 11.20 -30.07 -7.34
C SER A 185 12.09 -28.85 -7.30
N GLU A 186 13.27 -28.93 -7.94
CA GLU A 186 14.20 -27.79 -8.09
C GLU A 186 13.57 -26.67 -8.94
N LYS A 187 13.01 -27.00 -10.12
CA LYS A 187 12.30 -26.04 -10.97
C LYS A 187 11.15 -25.35 -10.24
N LYS A 188 10.44 -26.13 -9.41
CA LYS A 188 9.37 -25.61 -8.57
C LYS A 188 9.86 -24.61 -7.53
N LEU A 189 10.96 -24.93 -6.83
CA LEU A 189 11.59 -24.04 -5.85
C LEU A 189 12.06 -22.73 -6.51
N SER A 190 12.78 -22.82 -7.61
CA SER A 190 13.27 -21.67 -8.36
C SER A 190 12.13 -20.76 -8.80
N PHE A 191 11.07 -21.32 -9.37
CA PHE A 191 9.86 -20.57 -9.74
C PHE A 191 9.19 -19.86 -8.55
N LEU A 192 9.02 -20.56 -7.41
CA LEU A 192 8.42 -19.98 -6.21
C LEU A 192 9.24 -18.78 -5.69
N ILE A 193 10.56 -18.94 -5.64
CA ILE A 193 11.47 -17.87 -5.19
C ILE A 193 11.39 -16.66 -6.12
N GLU A 194 11.44 -16.85 -7.44
CA GLU A 194 11.34 -15.76 -8.40
C GLU A 194 10.02 -14.99 -8.27
N LYS A 195 8.90 -15.70 -8.26
CA LYS A 195 7.58 -15.07 -8.13
C LYS A 195 7.38 -14.39 -6.79
N PHE A 196 7.95 -14.95 -5.71
CA PHE A 196 7.95 -14.31 -4.40
C PHE A 196 8.75 -13.00 -4.39
N ILE A 197 9.95 -13.00 -4.98
CA ILE A 197 10.77 -11.78 -5.08
C ILE A 197 10.01 -10.69 -5.85
N VAL A 198 9.32 -11.05 -6.93
CA VAL A 198 8.50 -10.12 -7.71
C VAL A 198 7.34 -9.59 -6.85
N ALA A 199 6.59 -10.46 -6.18
CA ALA A 199 5.47 -10.07 -5.32
C ALA A 199 5.94 -9.16 -4.17
N ALA A 200 7.00 -9.52 -3.46
CA ALA A 200 7.55 -8.74 -2.36
C ALA A 200 8.05 -7.35 -2.81
N ARG A 201 8.66 -7.25 -3.98
CA ARG A 201 9.10 -5.97 -4.55
C ARG A 201 7.92 -5.10 -4.99
N LEU A 202 6.85 -5.70 -5.50
CA LEU A 202 5.63 -4.99 -5.88
C LEU A 202 4.91 -4.45 -4.63
N GLU A 203 4.73 -5.26 -3.60
CA GLU A 203 4.04 -4.89 -2.36
C GLU A 203 4.77 -3.75 -1.60
N ASN A 204 6.10 -3.86 -1.46
CA ASN A 204 6.92 -2.87 -0.74
C ASN A 204 7.23 -1.59 -1.53
N ARG A 205 6.53 -1.30 -2.63
CA ARG A 205 6.74 -0.13 -3.50
C ARG A 205 8.19 0.05 -3.99
N ILE A 206 9.02 -1.00 -3.91
CA ILE A 206 10.43 -0.97 -4.36
C ILE A 206 10.48 -0.88 -5.89
N ILE A 207 9.48 -1.44 -6.57
CA ILE A 207 9.36 -1.36 -8.01
C ILE A 207 8.80 0.00 -8.41
N GLN A 208 9.60 0.76 -9.13
CA GLN A 208 9.18 1.97 -9.82
C GLN A 208 8.80 1.60 -11.26
N ILE A 209 7.52 1.72 -11.60
CA ILE A 209 7.04 1.60 -12.97
C ILE A 209 7.52 2.80 -13.77
N ARG A 210 8.25 2.55 -14.85
CA ARG A 210 8.75 3.59 -15.77
C ARG A 210 7.85 3.62 -17.00
N LYS A 211 6.78 4.42 -16.91
CA LYS A 211 5.85 4.59 -18.02
C LYS A 211 6.53 5.36 -19.15
N SER A 212 6.38 4.86 -20.36
CA SER A 212 6.79 5.53 -21.60
C SER A 212 5.70 5.29 -22.65
N ASP A 213 5.61 6.19 -23.62
CA ASP A 213 4.68 6.07 -24.75
C ASP A 213 5.12 4.90 -25.66
N THR A 214 4.62 3.73 -25.33
CA THR A 214 4.99 2.47 -25.98
C THR A 214 3.81 1.91 -26.79
N ASP A 215 4.11 1.18 -27.84
CA ASP A 215 3.08 0.49 -28.64
C ASP A 215 2.50 -0.68 -27.84
N LEU A 216 1.20 -0.57 -27.51
CA LEU A 216 0.48 -1.57 -26.73
C LEU A 216 0.40 -2.92 -27.45
N LYS A 217 0.28 -2.91 -28.79
CA LYS A 217 0.25 -4.12 -29.61
C LYS A 217 1.56 -4.89 -29.54
N GLU A 218 2.70 -4.18 -29.60
CA GLU A 218 4.02 -4.83 -29.48
C GLU A 218 4.20 -5.50 -28.10
N THR A 219 3.75 -4.82 -27.03
CA THR A 219 3.81 -5.38 -25.68
C THR A 219 2.97 -6.65 -25.55
N VAL A 220 1.75 -6.64 -26.08
CA VAL A 220 0.87 -7.82 -26.07
C VAL A 220 1.40 -8.93 -26.98
N ALA A 221 1.93 -8.59 -28.17
CA ALA A 221 2.55 -9.58 -29.05
C ALA A 221 3.74 -10.29 -28.41
N GLN A 222 4.54 -9.57 -27.63
CA GLN A 222 5.65 -10.14 -26.86
C GLN A 222 5.14 -11.15 -25.81
N ALA A 223 4.06 -10.84 -25.07
CA ALA A 223 3.46 -11.76 -24.12
C ALA A 223 2.88 -13.02 -24.81
N VAL A 224 2.20 -12.84 -25.95
CA VAL A 224 1.69 -13.96 -26.76
C VAL A 224 2.83 -14.86 -27.24
N PHE A 225 3.93 -14.27 -27.70
CA PHE A 225 5.11 -15.04 -28.12
C PHE A 225 5.67 -15.91 -26.99
N GLN A 226 5.72 -15.37 -25.76
CA GLN A 226 6.23 -16.12 -24.60
C GLN A 226 5.38 -17.35 -24.25
N VAL A 227 4.07 -17.30 -24.48
CA VAL A 227 3.17 -18.43 -24.18
C VAL A 227 2.92 -19.34 -25.39
N TYR A 228 3.44 -18.99 -26.57
CA TYR A 228 3.14 -19.67 -27.84
C TYR A 228 3.37 -21.18 -27.76
N LYS A 229 4.54 -21.61 -27.25
CA LYS A 229 4.87 -23.03 -27.13
C LYS A 229 3.87 -23.80 -26.25
N LYS A 230 3.45 -23.23 -25.12
CA LYS A 230 2.48 -23.84 -24.23
C LYS A 230 1.07 -23.93 -24.87
N ALA A 231 0.71 -22.90 -25.64
CA ALA A 231 -0.56 -22.90 -26.38
C ALA A 231 -0.56 -23.96 -27.49
N ASP A 232 0.54 -24.07 -28.23
CA ASP A 232 0.72 -25.06 -29.30
C ASP A 232 0.67 -26.51 -28.76
N GLU A 233 1.37 -26.79 -27.65
CA GLU A 233 1.34 -28.10 -26.97
C GLU A 233 -0.09 -28.52 -26.56
N LYS A 234 -1.00 -27.58 -26.30
CA LYS A 234 -2.42 -27.81 -25.98
C LYS A 234 -3.36 -27.66 -27.20
N ASN A 235 -2.82 -27.34 -28.38
CA ASN A 235 -3.62 -27.00 -29.57
C ASN A 235 -4.59 -25.84 -29.33
N ILE A 236 -4.20 -24.84 -28.56
CA ILE A 236 -4.99 -23.64 -28.27
C ILE A 236 -4.60 -22.54 -29.25
N ASN A 237 -5.59 -22.00 -29.97
CA ASN A 237 -5.39 -20.89 -30.88
C ASN A 237 -5.56 -19.57 -30.19
N ILE A 238 -4.53 -18.69 -30.24
CA ILE A 238 -4.58 -17.33 -29.67
C ILE A 238 -4.77 -16.33 -30.82
N VAL A 239 -5.87 -15.58 -30.77
CA VAL A 239 -6.20 -14.55 -31.76
C VAL A 239 -6.11 -13.17 -31.12
N VAL A 240 -5.29 -12.28 -31.71
CA VAL A 240 -5.19 -10.88 -31.28
C VAL A 240 -6.00 -10.01 -32.24
N GLN A 241 -6.94 -9.25 -31.72
CA GLN A 241 -7.82 -8.35 -32.45
C GLN A 241 -7.65 -6.93 -32.00
N GLU A 242 -7.71 -5.98 -32.91
CA GLU A 242 -7.66 -4.54 -32.63
C GLU A 242 -9.01 -3.89 -32.96
N GLN A 243 -9.51 -3.07 -32.00
CA GLN A 243 -10.73 -2.29 -32.17
C GLN A 243 -10.45 -0.85 -31.78
N ARG A 244 -10.32 0.07 -32.75
CA ARG A 244 -10.07 1.52 -32.51
C ARG A 244 -8.91 1.74 -31.53
N LEU A 245 -7.76 1.10 -31.79
CA LEU A 245 -6.59 1.21 -30.94
C LEU A 245 -5.72 2.41 -31.35
N GLU A 246 -5.46 3.30 -30.40
CA GLU A 246 -4.33 4.21 -30.51
C GLU A 246 -3.04 3.49 -30.17
N LYS A 247 -2.04 3.61 -31.03
CA LYS A 247 -0.82 2.80 -30.98
C LYS A 247 0.00 3.05 -29.70
N LYS A 248 0.05 4.30 -29.21
CA LYS A 248 0.90 4.67 -28.07
C LYS A 248 0.05 4.88 -26.83
N VAL A 249 0.36 4.10 -25.80
CA VAL A 249 -0.26 4.18 -24.46
C VAL A 249 0.88 4.25 -23.43
N PRO A 250 0.81 5.17 -22.45
CA PRO A 250 1.84 5.27 -21.42
C PRO A 250 1.87 4.03 -20.55
N HIS A 251 2.88 3.19 -20.69
CA HIS A 251 3.08 2.02 -19.83
C HIS A 251 4.56 1.59 -19.77
N ASP A 252 4.87 0.77 -18.78
CA ASP A 252 6.14 0.05 -18.69
C ASP A 252 6.01 -1.27 -19.45
N ARG A 253 6.73 -1.38 -20.56
CA ARG A 253 6.65 -2.52 -21.48
C ARG A 253 6.90 -3.86 -20.78
N ASN A 254 7.91 -3.92 -19.92
CA ASN A 254 8.31 -5.18 -19.30
C ASN A 254 7.28 -5.64 -18.27
N TRP A 255 6.83 -4.74 -17.41
CA TRP A 255 5.86 -5.04 -16.39
C TRP A 255 4.47 -5.35 -16.98
N LEU A 256 4.03 -4.59 -17.99
CA LEU A 256 2.75 -4.87 -18.62
C LEU A 256 2.78 -6.18 -19.42
N CYS A 257 3.91 -6.48 -20.08
CA CYS A 257 4.12 -7.78 -20.71
C CYS A 257 3.99 -8.94 -19.72
N GLU A 258 4.57 -8.82 -18.52
CA GLU A 258 4.44 -9.82 -17.44
C GLU A 258 2.98 -9.98 -16.98
N ALA A 259 2.24 -8.86 -16.84
CA ALA A 259 0.83 -8.90 -16.47
C ALA A 259 -0.02 -9.65 -17.51
N VAL A 260 0.18 -9.35 -18.81
CA VAL A 260 -0.52 -10.01 -19.91
C VAL A 260 -0.09 -11.48 -20.03
N TYR A 261 1.19 -11.78 -19.87
CA TYR A 261 1.71 -13.14 -19.82
C TYR A 261 0.99 -13.98 -18.75
N ASN A 262 0.86 -13.48 -17.53
CA ASN A 262 0.18 -14.19 -16.45
C ASN A 262 -1.30 -14.46 -16.75
N LEU A 263 -2.00 -13.53 -17.42
CA LEU A 263 -3.39 -13.77 -17.88
C LEU A 263 -3.45 -14.86 -18.95
N LEU A 264 -2.57 -14.81 -19.95
CA LEU A 264 -2.51 -15.77 -21.02
C LEU A 264 -2.11 -17.17 -20.53
N ASP A 265 -1.12 -17.26 -19.63
CA ASP A 265 -0.69 -18.54 -19.03
C ASP A 265 -1.84 -19.18 -18.24
N ASN A 266 -2.60 -18.39 -17.47
CA ASN A 266 -3.80 -18.85 -16.79
C ASN A 266 -4.88 -19.31 -17.80
N SER A 267 -5.13 -18.52 -18.84
CA SER A 267 -6.12 -18.86 -19.87
C SER A 267 -5.78 -20.18 -20.58
N ILE A 268 -4.51 -20.42 -20.93
CA ILE A 268 -4.04 -21.67 -21.53
C ILE A 268 -4.18 -22.82 -20.54
N LYS A 269 -3.80 -22.60 -19.30
CA LYS A 269 -3.81 -23.61 -18.26
C LYS A 269 -5.22 -24.15 -17.99
N TYR A 270 -6.21 -23.27 -17.87
CA TYR A 270 -7.57 -23.61 -17.47
C TYR A 270 -8.52 -23.88 -18.64
N SER A 271 -8.12 -23.58 -19.87
CA SER A 271 -8.90 -23.91 -21.07
C SER A 271 -8.67 -25.35 -21.51
N PRO A 272 -9.69 -26.00 -22.07
CA PRO A 272 -9.54 -27.33 -22.69
C PRO A 272 -8.67 -27.26 -23.94
N GLY A 273 -7.98 -28.35 -24.25
CA GLY A 273 -7.23 -28.48 -25.50
C GLY A 273 -8.11 -28.28 -26.72
N GLY A 274 -7.57 -27.68 -27.78
CA GLY A 274 -8.30 -27.36 -29.00
C GLY A 274 -9.23 -26.15 -28.91
N SER A 275 -9.25 -25.43 -27.80
CA SER A 275 -10.05 -24.20 -27.63
C SER A 275 -9.37 -22.96 -28.19
N GLY A 276 -10.05 -21.81 -28.12
CA GLY A 276 -9.51 -20.50 -28.50
C GLY A 276 -9.41 -19.54 -27.36
N ILE A 277 -8.38 -18.68 -27.40
CA ILE A 277 -8.20 -17.49 -26.54
C ILE A 277 -8.23 -16.27 -27.45
N THR A 278 -9.04 -15.27 -27.11
CA THR A 278 -9.13 -14.02 -27.87
C THR A 278 -8.57 -12.89 -27.03
N VAL A 279 -7.60 -12.17 -27.58
CA VAL A 279 -7.06 -10.93 -26.99
C VAL A 279 -7.56 -9.75 -27.82
N THR A 280 -8.37 -8.88 -27.22
CA THR A 280 -8.88 -7.68 -27.88
C THR A 280 -8.22 -6.45 -27.31
N LEU A 281 -7.64 -5.62 -28.17
CA LEU A 281 -7.06 -4.32 -27.83
C LEU A 281 -7.99 -3.22 -28.31
N SER A 282 -8.35 -2.31 -27.40
CA SER A 282 -9.16 -1.15 -27.74
C SER A 282 -8.73 0.07 -26.95
N SER A 283 -9.06 1.24 -27.41
CA SER A 283 -8.89 2.49 -26.66
C SER A 283 -10.02 3.48 -26.99
N ASP A 284 -10.33 4.30 -26.00
CA ASP A 284 -11.13 5.49 -26.13
C ASP A 284 -10.28 6.73 -25.77
N ASP A 285 -10.90 7.89 -25.56
CA ASP A 285 -10.17 9.13 -25.24
C ASP A 285 -9.50 9.11 -23.88
N MET A 286 -9.99 8.29 -22.93
CA MET A 286 -9.54 8.28 -21.56
C MET A 286 -8.73 7.04 -21.19
N PHE A 287 -9.05 5.89 -21.79
CA PHE A 287 -8.53 4.59 -21.40
C PHE A 287 -8.12 3.74 -22.59
N ALA A 288 -7.15 2.85 -22.34
CA ALA A 288 -6.84 1.72 -23.21
C ALA A 288 -7.21 0.40 -22.47
N GLU A 289 -7.81 -0.54 -23.18
CA GLU A 289 -8.25 -1.82 -22.64
C GLU A 289 -7.53 -2.97 -23.36
N ILE A 290 -6.98 -3.89 -22.57
CA ILE A 290 -6.53 -5.22 -23.00
C ILE A 290 -7.51 -6.23 -22.44
N ARG A 291 -8.28 -6.88 -23.31
CA ARG A 291 -9.25 -7.88 -22.92
C ARG A 291 -8.76 -9.26 -23.34
N VAL A 292 -8.68 -10.16 -22.38
CA VAL A 292 -8.33 -11.57 -22.61
C VAL A 292 -9.56 -12.41 -22.31
N GLU A 293 -10.05 -13.12 -23.31
CA GLU A 293 -11.22 -13.98 -23.25
C GLU A 293 -10.80 -15.43 -23.46
N ASP A 294 -11.17 -16.31 -22.52
CA ASP A 294 -10.88 -17.74 -22.55
C ASP A 294 -12.15 -18.60 -22.58
N SER A 295 -11.94 -19.90 -22.75
CA SER A 295 -13.00 -20.93 -22.74
C SER A 295 -12.80 -21.93 -21.59
N GLY A 296 -12.18 -21.48 -20.49
CA GLY A 296 -11.82 -22.30 -19.34
C GLY A 296 -12.99 -22.72 -18.46
N THR A 297 -12.67 -23.34 -17.34
CA THR A 297 -13.64 -23.81 -16.34
C THR A 297 -14.40 -22.69 -15.65
N GLY A 298 -13.90 -21.45 -15.73
CA GLY A 298 -14.49 -20.31 -15.03
C GLY A 298 -14.19 -20.30 -13.53
N ILE A 299 -14.91 -19.43 -12.82
CA ILE A 299 -14.88 -19.27 -11.36
C ILE A 299 -16.29 -19.31 -10.79
N GLU A 300 -16.42 -19.62 -9.49
CA GLU A 300 -17.69 -19.58 -8.77
C GLU A 300 -18.16 -18.13 -8.52
N GLU A 301 -19.41 -17.98 -8.16
CA GLU A 301 -19.97 -16.68 -7.79
C GLU A 301 -19.37 -16.21 -6.47
N GLY A 302 -18.93 -14.93 -6.44
CA GLY A 302 -18.25 -14.35 -5.28
C GLY A 302 -16.74 -14.54 -5.26
N GLU A 303 -16.16 -15.32 -6.20
CA GLU A 303 -14.70 -15.48 -6.31
C GLU A 303 -14.03 -14.33 -7.07
N GLU A 304 -14.80 -13.45 -7.74
CA GLU A 304 -14.28 -12.42 -8.65
C GLU A 304 -13.22 -11.49 -8.02
N ASN A 305 -13.34 -11.21 -6.73
CA ASN A 305 -12.33 -10.42 -6.00
C ASN A 305 -11.27 -11.29 -5.34
N GLN A 306 -11.63 -12.54 -5.00
CA GLN A 306 -10.74 -13.44 -4.27
C GLN A 306 -9.62 -13.97 -5.15
N ILE A 307 -9.87 -14.20 -6.45
CA ILE A 307 -8.88 -14.70 -7.41
C ILE A 307 -7.65 -13.79 -7.56
N PHE A 308 -7.74 -12.54 -7.14
CA PHE A 308 -6.63 -11.58 -7.11
C PHE A 308 -5.89 -11.55 -5.76
N GLN A 309 -6.31 -12.34 -4.77
CA GLN A 309 -5.57 -12.48 -3.53
C GLN A 309 -4.35 -13.38 -3.73
N LEU A 310 -3.30 -13.07 -3.02
CA LEU A 310 -2.08 -13.85 -3.07
C LEU A 310 -2.35 -15.29 -2.58
N TYR A 311 -1.84 -16.28 -3.33
CA TYR A 311 -2.01 -17.73 -3.08
C TYR A 311 -3.45 -18.25 -3.16
N TYR A 312 -4.41 -17.42 -3.55
CA TYR A 312 -5.77 -17.90 -3.73
C TYR A 312 -5.88 -18.86 -4.92
N ARG A 313 -6.58 -19.94 -4.72
CA ARG A 313 -6.91 -20.94 -5.74
C ARG A 313 -8.41 -21.26 -5.67
N GLY A 314 -9.10 -21.09 -6.77
CA GLY A 314 -10.53 -21.41 -6.86
C GLY A 314 -10.81 -22.87 -6.53
N LYS A 315 -11.99 -23.16 -6.01
CA LYS A 315 -12.40 -24.51 -5.58
C LYS A 315 -12.40 -25.54 -6.71
N ASN A 316 -12.66 -25.10 -7.95
CA ASN A 316 -12.80 -25.94 -9.11
C ASN A 316 -11.46 -26.33 -9.78
N VAL A 317 -10.30 -25.91 -9.22
CA VAL A 317 -8.99 -26.10 -9.84
C VAL A 317 -8.03 -26.98 -9.02
N SER A 318 -8.55 -27.81 -8.12
CA SER A 318 -7.79 -28.66 -7.20
C SER A 318 -7.03 -29.81 -7.88
N GLY A 319 -6.63 -29.76 -9.08
CA GLY A 319 -5.81 -30.75 -9.78
C GLY A 319 -4.79 -30.17 -10.71
N GLN A 320 -4.79 -28.83 -10.89
CA GLN A 320 -3.89 -28.18 -11.83
C GLN A 320 -2.72 -27.49 -11.10
N GLU A 321 -1.53 -27.54 -11.70
CA GLU A 321 -0.36 -26.87 -11.13
C GLU A 321 -0.57 -25.35 -11.07
N GLY A 322 -0.16 -24.71 -9.98
CA GLY A 322 -0.20 -23.26 -9.82
C GLY A 322 -0.24 -22.83 -8.36
N TYR A 323 0.36 -21.66 -8.12
CA TYR A 323 0.62 -21.18 -6.75
C TYR A 323 -0.25 -19.98 -6.36
N GLY A 324 -1.22 -19.59 -7.21
CA GLY A 324 -2.10 -18.45 -6.91
C GLY A 324 -1.42 -17.08 -6.87
N MET A 325 -0.25 -16.93 -7.50
CA MET A 325 0.51 -15.67 -7.49
C MET A 325 0.30 -14.82 -8.76
N GLY A 326 -0.01 -15.44 -9.90
CA GLY A 326 -0.03 -14.75 -11.19
C GLY A 326 -1.05 -13.62 -11.28
N LEU A 327 -2.29 -13.86 -10.85
CA LEU A 327 -3.34 -12.83 -10.86
C LEU A 327 -3.09 -11.71 -9.83
N PHE A 328 -2.53 -12.04 -8.67
CA PHE A 328 -2.10 -11.04 -7.70
C PHE A 328 -1.03 -10.12 -8.30
N ILE A 329 0.03 -10.69 -8.89
CA ILE A 329 1.10 -9.93 -9.57
C ILE A 329 0.51 -9.06 -10.69
N THR A 330 -0.40 -9.60 -11.50
CA THR A 330 -1.09 -8.85 -12.54
C THR A 330 -1.82 -7.64 -11.98
N ARG A 331 -2.61 -7.82 -10.91
CA ARG A 331 -3.34 -6.73 -10.26
C ARG A 331 -2.39 -5.65 -9.73
N GLU A 332 -1.32 -6.03 -9.04
CA GLU A 332 -0.35 -5.08 -8.50
C GLU A 332 0.37 -4.29 -9.60
N ILE A 333 0.74 -4.94 -10.69
CA ILE A 333 1.31 -4.26 -11.87
C ILE A 333 0.32 -3.24 -12.44
N VAL A 334 -0.94 -3.63 -12.64
CA VAL A 334 -1.97 -2.76 -13.21
C VAL A 334 -2.26 -1.57 -12.30
N LEU A 335 -2.35 -1.77 -10.98
CA LEU A 335 -2.52 -0.70 -10.00
C LEU A 335 -1.36 0.30 -10.03
N LYS A 336 -0.12 -0.18 -10.17
CA LYS A 336 1.07 0.70 -10.30
C LYS A 336 1.13 1.44 -11.64
N HIS A 337 0.35 1.03 -12.63
CA HIS A 337 0.11 1.77 -13.86
C HIS A 337 -1.05 2.77 -13.74
N ASP A 338 -1.61 2.98 -12.52
CA ASP A 338 -2.82 3.76 -12.23
C ASP A 338 -4.06 3.24 -12.96
N GLY A 339 -4.00 1.97 -13.35
CA GLY A 339 -5.07 1.24 -14.01
C GLY A 339 -5.88 0.37 -13.04
N PHE A 340 -6.79 -0.40 -13.59
CA PHE A 340 -7.53 -1.41 -12.83
C PHE A 340 -7.80 -2.64 -13.69
N ILE A 341 -7.96 -3.80 -13.02
CA ILE A 341 -8.30 -5.06 -13.66
C ILE A 341 -9.69 -5.51 -13.25
N LYS A 342 -10.46 -6.03 -14.20
CA LYS A 342 -11.79 -6.61 -14.00
C LYS A 342 -11.82 -8.04 -14.50
N VAL A 343 -12.69 -8.86 -13.90
CA VAL A 343 -13.05 -10.18 -14.40
C VAL A 343 -14.56 -10.27 -14.59
N LYS A 344 -14.98 -10.91 -15.65
CA LYS A 344 -16.40 -11.19 -15.93
C LYS A 344 -16.56 -12.66 -16.26
N ARG A 345 -17.52 -13.31 -15.62
CA ARG A 345 -17.89 -14.69 -15.90
C ARG A 345 -18.65 -14.79 -17.21
N LYS A 346 -18.40 -15.86 -17.97
CA LYS A 346 -19.14 -16.27 -19.15
C LYS A 346 -19.88 -17.58 -18.87
N LYS A 347 -20.70 -18.02 -19.80
CA LYS A 347 -21.27 -19.39 -19.76
C LYS A 347 -20.19 -20.47 -19.79
N LYS A 348 -19.08 -20.22 -20.47
CA LYS A 348 -17.85 -21.02 -20.47
C LYS A 348 -16.67 -20.07 -20.50
N GLY A 349 -15.78 -20.15 -19.50
CA GLY A 349 -14.60 -19.31 -19.40
C GLY A 349 -14.80 -17.97 -18.73
N LEU A 350 -13.80 -17.13 -18.85
CA LEU A 350 -13.68 -15.82 -18.23
C LEU A 350 -13.34 -14.75 -19.28
N ILE A 351 -13.63 -13.51 -18.91
CA ILE A 351 -13.10 -12.31 -19.58
C ILE A 351 -12.33 -11.52 -18.53
N PHE A 352 -11.03 -11.37 -18.73
CA PHE A 352 -10.22 -10.43 -17.98
C PHE A 352 -10.03 -9.16 -18.79
N SER A 353 -10.17 -7.99 -18.14
CA SER A 353 -9.96 -6.68 -18.76
C SER A 353 -8.97 -5.90 -17.94
N ILE A 354 -7.80 -5.60 -18.49
CA ILE A 354 -6.84 -4.62 -17.97
C ILE A 354 -7.19 -3.27 -18.59
N ILE A 355 -7.41 -2.25 -17.77
CA ILE A 355 -7.77 -0.90 -18.17
C ILE A 355 -6.69 0.05 -17.69
N LEU A 356 -6.04 0.74 -18.60
CA LEU A 356 -4.95 1.67 -18.34
C LEU A 356 -5.38 3.09 -18.70
N PRO A 357 -5.08 4.10 -17.86
CA PRO A 357 -5.32 5.48 -18.21
C PRO A 357 -4.42 5.90 -19.38
N ARG A 358 -4.96 6.66 -20.29
CA ARG A 358 -4.20 7.37 -21.31
C ARG A 358 -3.79 8.73 -20.76
N ALA A 359 -2.58 9.18 -21.09
CA ALA A 359 -2.20 10.54 -20.76
C ALA A 359 -3.14 11.51 -21.49
N VAL A 360 -3.79 12.39 -20.75
CA VAL A 360 -4.52 13.54 -21.28
C VAL A 360 -3.52 14.62 -21.61
#